data_8f1a94366b8d1b646b0cd011e72606ac
#
_entry.id   8f1a94366b8d1b646b0cd011e72606ac
#
_cell.length_a   1.000
_cell.length_b   1.000
_cell.length_c   1.000
_cell.angle_alpha   90.00
_cell.angle_beta   90.00
_cell.angle_gamma   90.00
#
_symmetry.space_group_name_H-M   'P 1'
#
loop_
_entity.id
_entity.type
_entity.pdbx_description
1 polymer ?
#
loop_
_entity_poly.entity_id
_entity_poly.type
_entity_poly.pdbx_seq_one_letter_code
_entity_poly.pdbx_strand_id
1 'polypeptide(L)'
;MITLPDPMPFADALNYLRDKQAVGSAMDTAAWREVPAAIRTKAFFSATLTSAQVARRMQDYIDDFLSQDRDINDKGQEFFSSQGRSEFVAKFRQMMMDEGFGKVLPDGSIDPDINDNDLRDLRSCRRLQLMFDTQVEQANSYGQFLEGQDEDILDIWPCWKFVRVRPVMSPRPYHEAALGQIRRKDDLDFWLSLNRDFNVPWGPWGFNSGCGTEDVDRAEAEAAGAIKPSDKVKPIVKDFNDRLQQSVADLGPDVRSWIKRQLGDMVTIHGDKAIYNKPAPSTTSRPDAVPAARPAKTPEQVRQQRQRIGDKIAARQQRQAADREQIARRLWDDFAQRRDAALAPLMDRLKNAAAAFQQAKTPENRIAWMAAYDAFKAASESWEPGGMLYKATIKEIQRQEAQSWTRTYRDSMRFLGLDGMVIPRDKRGTVAVSMVKIDARYNIVPAKPKKLSPNVQQGLDLVRAVVAPDKLPPSLGIHILQDSSTRAFQYLGNIKVSSSASPGTIAHELAHAMEHTHPDILRQSAAFLYDRGQGEQPKRLKSLFPASNYRPQEITLEDKWAEKGGHVYTGKLYCPGYNASMGREQFISSVRASEILSMGIQRMLESPVEFQRNDPEFYQFIKKQLS
;
A
#
# COMPACT_ATOMS: atom_id res chain seq x y z
N MET A 1 0.37 17.99 -3.44
CA MET A 1 0.74 17.17 -2.28
C MET A 1 1.66 16.09 -2.79
N ILE A 2 2.92 16.08 -2.37
CA ILE A 2 3.85 14.99 -2.71
C ILE A 2 3.49 13.87 -1.74
N THR A 3 2.82 12.85 -2.25
CA THR A 3 2.56 11.63 -1.47
C THR A 3 3.78 10.74 -1.66
N LEU A 4 4.61 10.65 -0.63
CA LEU A 4 5.73 9.71 -0.62
C LEU A 4 5.16 8.32 -0.39
N PRO A 5 5.44 7.35 -1.26
CA PRO A 5 4.77 6.06 -1.20
C PRO A 5 5.16 5.21 0.02
N ASP A 6 6.30 5.47 0.65
CA ASP A 6 6.79 4.70 1.80
C ASP A 6 7.61 5.53 2.79
N PRO A 7 7.54 5.24 4.12
CA PRO A 7 8.47 5.80 5.08
C PRO A 7 9.88 5.25 4.79
N MET A 8 10.82 6.16 4.64
CA MET A 8 12.20 5.87 4.28
C MET A 8 13.09 5.53 5.46
N PRO A 9 14.24 4.85 5.18
CA PRO A 9 15.44 5.02 5.97
C PRO A 9 15.93 6.47 5.80
N PHE A 10 15.48 7.33 6.66
CA PHE A 10 15.61 8.78 6.54
C PHE A 10 17.08 9.24 6.46
N ALA A 11 17.96 8.59 7.25
CA ALA A 11 19.38 8.91 7.27
C ALA A 11 20.08 8.71 5.90
N ASP A 12 19.73 7.65 5.18
CA ASP A 12 20.36 7.34 3.89
C ASP A 12 19.93 8.30 2.79
N ALA A 13 18.68 8.76 2.83
CA ALA A 13 18.18 9.76 1.89
C ALA A 13 18.82 11.14 2.12
N LEU A 14 18.96 11.55 3.37
CA LEU A 14 19.67 12.78 3.73
C LEU A 14 21.14 12.70 3.33
N ASN A 15 21.81 11.60 3.60
CA ASN A 15 23.20 11.40 3.21
C ASN A 15 23.36 11.47 1.68
N TYR A 16 22.44 10.85 0.93
CA TYR A 16 22.46 10.94 -0.53
C TYR A 16 22.36 12.39 -1.03
N LEU A 17 21.49 13.20 -0.44
CA LEU A 17 21.36 14.62 -0.81
C LEU A 17 22.59 15.42 -0.42
N ARG A 18 23.12 15.21 0.80
CA ARG A 18 24.30 15.90 1.36
C ARG A 18 25.58 15.58 0.58
N ASP A 19 25.70 14.35 0.09
CA ASP A 19 26.85 13.88 -0.70
C ASP A 19 26.91 14.48 -2.10
N LYS A 20 25.85 15.18 -2.55
CA LYS A 20 25.87 15.85 -3.84
C LYS A 20 26.68 17.15 -3.79
N GLN A 21 27.45 17.38 -4.85
CA GLN A 21 28.17 18.64 -5.05
C GLN A 21 27.25 19.68 -5.70
N ALA A 22 27.03 20.81 -5.03
CA ALA A 22 26.32 21.94 -5.62
C ALA A 22 27.15 22.56 -6.76
N VAL A 23 26.56 22.64 -7.94
CA VAL A 23 27.24 23.02 -9.18
C VAL A 23 26.54 24.20 -9.84
N GLY A 24 27.28 25.28 -10.12
CA GLY A 24 26.86 26.36 -10.97
C GLY A 24 27.26 26.10 -12.42
N SER A 25 26.32 26.21 -13.37
CA SER A 25 26.61 25.95 -14.78
C SER A 25 25.68 26.71 -15.72
N ALA A 26 26.23 27.24 -16.80
CA ALA A 26 25.47 27.83 -17.90
C ALA A 26 24.86 26.76 -18.84
N MET A 27 25.17 25.48 -18.65
CA MET A 27 24.64 24.41 -19.48
C MET A 27 23.12 24.34 -19.40
N ASP A 28 22.49 24.18 -20.53
CA ASP A 28 21.08 23.82 -20.63
C ASP A 28 20.87 22.31 -20.36
N THR A 29 19.64 21.84 -20.43
CA THR A 29 19.30 20.44 -20.20
C THR A 29 19.89 19.52 -21.27
N ALA A 30 20.07 19.99 -22.50
CA ALA A 30 20.64 19.19 -23.58
C ALA A 30 22.13 18.99 -23.38
N ALA A 31 22.86 20.08 -23.14
CA ALA A 31 24.31 20.02 -22.83
C ALA A 31 24.59 19.24 -21.53
N TRP A 32 23.73 19.36 -20.51
CA TRP A 32 23.86 18.57 -19.29
C TRP A 32 23.71 17.06 -19.52
N ARG A 33 22.89 16.63 -20.50
CA ARG A 33 22.77 15.21 -20.85
C ARG A 33 24.02 14.62 -21.47
N GLU A 34 24.89 15.44 -22.06
CA GLU A 34 26.19 15.01 -22.56
C GLU A 34 27.18 14.70 -21.42
N VAL A 35 27.01 15.28 -20.22
CA VAL A 35 27.80 14.92 -19.05
C VAL A 35 27.47 13.49 -18.64
N PRO A 36 28.49 12.64 -18.40
CA PRO A 36 28.27 11.26 -17.99
C PRO A 36 27.27 11.14 -16.83
N ALA A 37 26.29 10.25 -16.98
CA ALA A 37 25.16 10.14 -16.05
C ALA A 37 25.60 9.88 -14.61
N ALA A 38 26.65 9.09 -14.41
CA ALA A 38 27.26 8.85 -13.11
C ALA A 38 27.78 10.13 -12.42
N ILE A 39 28.29 11.06 -13.20
CA ILE A 39 28.74 12.35 -12.72
C ILE A 39 27.53 13.23 -12.40
N ARG A 40 26.51 13.19 -13.27
CA ARG A 40 25.27 13.95 -13.07
C ARG A 40 24.54 13.59 -11.76
N THR A 41 24.55 12.33 -11.38
CA THR A 41 23.89 11.88 -10.14
C THR A 41 24.58 12.36 -8.87
N LYS A 42 25.85 12.70 -8.95
CA LYS A 42 26.64 13.27 -7.83
C LYS A 42 26.60 14.80 -7.76
N ALA A 43 25.91 15.44 -8.68
CA ALA A 43 25.77 16.89 -8.70
C ALA A 43 24.36 17.32 -8.29
N PHE A 44 24.28 18.34 -7.46
CA PHE A 44 23.08 19.13 -7.29
C PHE A 44 23.10 20.24 -8.34
N PHE A 45 22.30 20.08 -9.36
CA PHE A 45 22.36 20.87 -10.59
C PHE A 45 20.97 21.38 -10.97
N SER A 46 20.94 22.60 -11.50
CA SER A 46 19.84 23.14 -12.27
C SER A 46 20.35 23.77 -13.56
N ALA A 47 19.75 23.39 -14.70
CA ALA A 47 20.16 23.93 -16.00
C ALA A 47 20.15 25.47 -16.01
N THR A 48 21.17 26.07 -16.59
CA THR A 48 21.39 27.53 -16.67
C THR A 48 21.54 28.29 -15.35
N LEU A 49 21.57 27.61 -14.21
CA LEU A 49 21.87 28.19 -12.92
C LEU A 49 23.39 28.30 -12.76
N THR A 50 23.96 29.48 -12.99
CA THR A 50 25.41 29.69 -12.99
C THR A 50 26.00 29.85 -11.59
N SER A 51 25.19 30.14 -10.57
CA SER A 51 25.63 30.32 -9.18
C SER A 51 25.64 29.00 -8.41
N ALA A 52 26.82 28.46 -8.11
CA ALA A 52 26.99 27.31 -7.20
C ALA A 52 26.51 27.64 -5.78
N GLN A 53 26.60 28.92 -5.37
CA GLN A 53 26.15 29.37 -4.06
C GLN A 53 24.63 29.28 -3.94
N VAL A 54 23.89 29.71 -4.97
CA VAL A 54 22.42 29.56 -5.01
C VAL A 54 22.05 28.09 -5.04
N ALA A 55 22.70 27.27 -5.86
CA ALA A 55 22.49 25.82 -5.89
C ALA A 55 22.71 25.19 -4.50
N ARG A 56 23.77 25.62 -3.77
CA ARG A 56 24.04 25.13 -2.42
C ARG A 56 22.92 25.54 -1.44
N ARG A 57 22.48 26.78 -1.46
CA ARG A 57 21.37 27.24 -0.62
C ARG A 57 20.06 26.48 -0.89
N MET A 58 19.81 26.11 -2.15
CA MET A 58 18.66 25.26 -2.51
C MET A 58 18.81 23.86 -1.95
N GLN A 59 20.00 23.28 -2.05
CA GLN A 59 20.33 21.97 -1.48
C GLN A 59 20.14 21.97 0.05
N ASP A 60 20.70 22.97 0.73
CA ASP A 60 20.58 23.11 2.19
C ASP A 60 19.12 23.27 2.61
N TYR A 61 18.31 24.05 1.88
CA TYR A 61 16.87 24.17 2.18
C TYR A 61 16.12 22.84 2.04
N ILE A 62 16.43 22.06 1.01
CA ILE A 62 15.79 20.76 0.80
C ILE A 62 16.27 19.77 1.88
N ASP A 63 17.54 19.84 2.29
CA ASP A 63 18.06 19.04 3.40
C ASP A 63 17.36 19.39 4.73
N ASP A 64 17.23 20.67 5.03
CA ASP A 64 16.49 21.15 6.20
C ASP A 64 15.03 20.70 6.16
N PHE A 65 14.35 20.84 5.01
CA PHE A 65 12.97 20.39 4.81
C PHE A 65 12.83 18.89 5.04
N LEU A 66 13.74 18.10 4.49
CA LEU A 66 13.74 16.65 4.68
C LEU A 66 14.14 16.25 6.11
N SER A 67 14.88 17.11 6.84
CA SER A 67 15.33 16.86 8.21
C SER A 67 14.32 17.25 9.27
N GLN A 68 13.30 18.03 8.91
CA GLN A 68 12.25 18.43 9.85
C GLN A 68 11.37 17.24 10.25
N ASP A 69 10.91 17.26 11.51
CA ASP A 69 9.90 16.33 11.96
C ASP A 69 8.66 16.47 11.07
N ARG A 70 8.09 15.34 10.74
CA ARG A 70 6.90 15.31 9.90
C ARG A 70 5.71 15.69 10.73
N ASP A 71 4.85 16.53 10.16
CA ASP A 71 3.55 16.79 10.75
C ASP A 71 2.71 15.51 10.74
N ILE A 72 1.98 15.31 11.82
CA ILE A 72 1.03 14.20 11.94
C ILE A 72 -0.36 14.82 11.81
N ASN A 73 -1.14 14.37 10.82
CA ASN A 73 -2.53 14.81 10.67
C ASN A 73 -3.44 14.17 11.72
N ASP A 74 -4.69 14.63 11.79
CA ASP A 74 -5.72 14.12 12.72
C ASP A 74 -5.96 12.60 12.62
N LYS A 75 -5.39 11.95 11.60
CA LYS A 75 -5.47 10.51 11.34
C LYS A 75 -4.18 9.76 11.69
N GLY A 76 -3.21 10.42 12.33
CA GLY A 76 -1.94 9.84 12.68
C GLY A 76 -1.00 9.60 11.49
N GLN A 77 -1.25 10.22 10.34
CA GLN A 77 -0.41 10.08 9.15
C GLN A 77 0.68 11.13 9.16
N GLU A 78 1.91 10.69 9.00
CA GLU A 78 3.04 11.58 8.76
C GLU A 78 2.97 12.15 7.33
N PHE A 79 3.11 13.45 7.18
CA PHE A 79 3.17 14.11 5.88
C PHE A 79 4.18 15.25 5.90
N PHE A 80 4.79 15.49 4.76
CA PHE A 80 5.52 16.73 4.56
C PHE A 80 4.50 17.84 4.29
N SER A 81 4.58 18.90 5.06
CA SER A 81 3.76 20.09 4.86
C SER A 81 3.87 20.55 3.41
N SER A 82 2.74 20.74 2.72
CA SER A 82 2.71 21.39 1.41
C SER A 82 3.28 22.81 1.45
N GLN A 83 3.35 23.38 2.64
CA GLN A 83 3.92 24.68 2.94
C GLN A 83 5.42 24.74 2.59
N GLY A 84 6.21 23.71 2.91
CA GLY A 84 7.64 23.71 2.61
C GLY A 84 7.97 23.84 1.12
N ARG A 85 7.18 23.18 0.23
CA ARG A 85 7.33 23.32 -1.22
C ARG A 85 6.96 24.73 -1.70
N SER A 86 5.90 25.30 -1.15
CA SER A 86 5.44 26.65 -1.48
C SER A 86 6.42 27.70 -0.97
N GLU A 87 6.95 27.54 0.23
CA GLU A 87 8.00 28.38 0.81
C GLU A 87 9.30 28.31 0.01
N PHE A 88 9.71 27.12 -0.43
CA PHE A 88 10.84 26.95 -1.34
C PHE A 88 10.65 27.78 -2.60
N VAL A 89 9.51 27.63 -3.26
CA VAL A 89 9.21 28.37 -4.50
C VAL A 89 9.24 29.88 -4.26
N ALA A 90 8.59 30.39 -3.21
CA ALA A 90 8.55 31.81 -2.90
C ALA A 90 9.96 32.37 -2.60
N LYS A 91 10.71 31.70 -1.72
CA LYS A 91 12.06 32.11 -1.29
C LYS A 91 13.04 32.14 -2.46
N PHE A 92 13.08 31.06 -3.24
CA PHE A 92 14.05 30.98 -4.33
C PHE A 92 13.65 31.77 -5.56
N ARG A 93 12.36 31.99 -5.80
CA ARG A 93 11.90 32.97 -6.81
C ARG A 93 12.40 34.37 -6.50
N GLN A 94 12.25 34.81 -5.26
CA GLN A 94 12.76 36.11 -4.84
C GLN A 94 14.29 36.18 -5.00
N MET A 95 15.00 35.15 -4.53
CA MET A 95 16.46 35.09 -4.66
C MET A 95 16.93 35.12 -6.13
N MET A 96 16.22 34.43 -7.04
CA MET A 96 16.53 34.47 -8.48
C MET A 96 16.35 35.89 -9.05
N MET A 97 15.32 36.59 -8.61
CA MET A 97 15.07 37.97 -9.03
C MET A 97 16.15 38.91 -8.49
N ASP A 98 16.53 38.77 -7.23
CA ASP A 98 17.52 39.64 -6.58
C ASP A 98 18.93 39.46 -7.17
N GLU A 99 19.28 38.23 -7.59
CA GLU A 99 20.56 37.89 -8.21
C GLU A 99 20.53 38.04 -9.76
N GLY A 100 19.44 38.52 -10.34
CA GLY A 100 19.31 38.80 -11.78
C GLY A 100 19.21 37.57 -12.66
N PHE A 101 18.78 36.42 -12.11
CA PHE A 101 18.51 35.24 -12.90
C PHE A 101 17.14 35.29 -13.55
N GLY A 102 16.99 34.65 -14.73
CA GLY A 102 15.75 34.55 -15.45
C GLY A 102 15.89 33.82 -16.76
N LYS A 103 14.92 33.98 -17.63
CA LYS A 103 14.98 33.49 -19.00
C LYS A 103 15.86 34.43 -19.82
N VAL A 104 16.90 33.89 -20.45
CA VAL A 104 17.78 34.63 -21.33
C VAL A 104 17.13 34.75 -22.72
N LEU A 105 17.02 35.95 -23.22
CA LEU A 105 16.56 36.30 -24.58
C LEU A 105 17.69 36.13 -25.60
N PRO A 106 17.38 36.09 -26.92
CA PRO A 106 18.38 35.92 -27.95
C PRO A 106 19.46 37.02 -28.02
N ASP A 107 19.17 38.20 -27.48
CA ASP A 107 20.10 39.34 -27.36
C ASP A 107 20.98 39.26 -26.08
N GLY A 108 20.81 38.22 -25.26
CA GLY A 108 21.53 38.04 -24.02
C GLY A 108 20.93 38.77 -22.81
N SER A 109 19.88 39.53 -22.98
CA SER A 109 19.15 40.18 -21.86
C SER A 109 18.27 39.16 -21.12
N ILE A 110 17.85 39.54 -19.91
CA ILE A 110 16.88 38.75 -19.13
C ILE A 110 15.47 39.23 -19.48
N ASP A 111 14.59 38.31 -19.82
CA ASP A 111 13.18 38.57 -20.07
C ASP A 111 12.56 39.23 -18.80
N PRO A 112 12.03 40.44 -18.87
CA PRO A 112 11.41 41.10 -17.73
C PRO A 112 10.15 40.34 -17.27
N ASP A 113 9.43 39.72 -18.19
CA ASP A 113 8.18 39.02 -17.91
C ASP A 113 8.42 37.60 -17.39
N ILE A 114 7.68 37.21 -16.36
CA ILE A 114 7.77 35.90 -15.75
C ILE A 114 6.57 35.07 -16.18
N ASN A 115 6.84 34.02 -16.96
CA ASN A 115 5.83 33.00 -17.25
C ASN A 115 6.01 31.81 -16.31
N ASP A 116 5.09 31.66 -15.36
CA ASP A 116 5.12 30.60 -14.34
C ASP A 116 5.07 29.18 -14.88
N ASN A 117 4.76 28.99 -16.16
CA ASN A 117 4.77 27.70 -16.85
C ASN A 117 6.02 27.46 -17.71
N ASP A 118 6.90 28.45 -17.90
CA ASP A 118 8.12 28.29 -18.70
C ASP A 118 9.25 27.66 -17.88
N LEU A 119 9.63 26.43 -18.24
CA LEU A 119 10.73 25.70 -17.60
C LEU A 119 12.11 26.30 -17.89
N ARG A 120 12.25 27.23 -18.84
CA ARG A 120 13.51 27.92 -19.16
C ARG A 120 13.75 29.12 -18.25
N ASP A 121 12.71 29.64 -17.62
CA ASP A 121 12.83 30.72 -16.67
C ASP A 121 13.11 30.19 -15.26
N LEU A 122 14.27 30.51 -14.70
CA LEU A 122 14.68 30.10 -13.34
C LEU A 122 13.79 30.66 -12.23
N ARG A 123 13.00 31.74 -12.53
CA ARG A 123 12.06 32.38 -11.61
C ARG A 123 10.67 31.73 -11.63
N SER A 124 10.38 30.88 -12.63
CA SER A 124 9.04 30.32 -12.80
C SER A 124 8.69 29.34 -11.69
N CYS A 125 7.44 29.38 -11.23
CA CYS A 125 6.94 28.46 -10.22
C CYS A 125 7.12 27.00 -10.67
N ARG A 126 6.81 26.70 -11.92
CA ARG A 126 6.93 25.33 -12.47
C ARG A 126 8.36 24.82 -12.48
N ARG A 127 9.34 25.68 -12.77
CA ARG A 127 10.76 25.31 -12.74
C ARG A 127 11.23 24.99 -11.35
N LEU A 128 10.94 25.87 -10.39
CA LEU A 128 11.33 25.71 -8.99
C LEU A 128 10.65 24.50 -8.35
N GLN A 129 9.37 24.27 -8.65
CA GLN A 129 8.65 23.07 -8.22
C GLN A 129 9.30 21.80 -8.77
N LEU A 130 9.64 21.76 -10.05
CA LEU A 130 10.28 20.60 -10.67
C LEU A 130 11.64 20.30 -10.01
N MET A 131 12.42 21.31 -9.68
CA MET A 131 13.70 21.14 -8.99
C MET A 131 13.50 20.52 -7.61
N PHE A 132 12.62 21.11 -6.81
CA PHE A 132 12.30 20.62 -5.47
C PHE A 132 11.81 19.15 -5.52
N ASP A 133 10.78 18.90 -6.32
CA ASP A 133 10.18 17.56 -6.45
C ASP A 133 11.21 16.51 -6.90
N THR A 134 12.05 16.86 -7.89
CA THR A 134 13.07 15.93 -8.39
C THR A 134 14.10 15.55 -7.32
N GLN A 135 14.58 16.49 -6.53
CA GLN A 135 15.60 16.21 -5.51
C GLN A 135 15.00 15.42 -4.34
N VAL A 136 13.80 15.76 -3.93
CA VAL A 136 13.06 15.02 -2.89
C VAL A 136 12.78 13.58 -3.36
N GLU A 137 12.28 13.41 -4.59
CA GLU A 137 12.03 12.08 -5.15
C GLU A 137 13.31 11.24 -5.31
N GLN A 138 14.43 11.86 -5.70
CA GLN A 138 15.72 11.15 -5.80
C GLN A 138 16.21 10.65 -4.45
N ALA A 139 16.18 11.50 -3.43
CA ALA A 139 16.58 11.13 -2.09
C ALA A 139 15.71 9.98 -1.54
N ASN A 140 14.41 10.10 -1.71
CA ASN A 140 13.44 9.08 -1.30
C ASN A 140 13.66 7.74 -1.99
N SER A 141 13.76 7.75 -3.30
CA SER A 141 13.93 6.53 -4.10
C SER A 141 15.24 5.83 -3.81
N TYR A 142 16.31 6.59 -3.53
CA TYR A 142 17.59 6.01 -3.13
C TYR A 142 17.51 5.32 -1.77
N GLY A 143 16.86 5.93 -0.79
CA GLY A 143 16.66 5.29 0.51
C GLY A 143 15.87 3.98 0.40
N GLN A 144 14.79 3.96 -0.39
CA GLN A 144 14.01 2.74 -0.68
C GLN A 144 14.85 1.67 -1.39
N PHE A 145 15.67 2.11 -2.35
CA PHE A 145 16.57 1.22 -3.06
C PHE A 145 17.56 0.55 -2.10
N LEU A 146 18.24 1.32 -1.24
CA LEU A 146 19.20 0.77 -0.26
C LEU A 146 18.56 -0.24 0.68
N GLU A 147 17.38 0.05 1.18
CA GLU A 147 16.63 -0.88 2.01
C GLU A 147 16.30 -2.18 1.25
N GLY A 148 15.90 -2.05 0.00
CA GLY A 148 15.59 -3.18 -0.87
C GLY A 148 16.79 -4.04 -1.27
N GLN A 149 18.04 -3.64 -0.93
CA GLN A 149 19.27 -4.39 -1.19
C GLN A 149 19.68 -5.33 -0.03
N ASP A 150 18.94 -5.37 1.06
CA ASP A 150 19.17 -6.36 2.12
C ASP A 150 18.91 -7.77 1.57
N GLU A 151 19.80 -8.73 1.86
CA GLU A 151 19.73 -10.08 1.30
C GLU A 151 18.43 -10.81 1.69
N ASP A 152 17.94 -10.61 2.92
CA ASP A 152 16.69 -11.19 3.38
C ASP A 152 15.50 -10.55 2.63
N ILE A 153 15.60 -9.26 2.31
CA ILE A 153 14.60 -8.55 1.53
C ILE A 153 14.62 -9.01 0.07
N LEU A 154 15.79 -9.20 -0.52
CA LEU A 154 15.91 -9.71 -1.89
C LEU A 154 15.43 -11.16 -2.02
N ASP A 155 15.55 -11.96 -0.97
CA ASP A 155 15.04 -13.34 -0.99
C ASP A 155 13.50 -13.38 -1.01
N ILE A 156 12.85 -12.44 -0.34
CA ILE A 156 11.39 -12.33 -0.27
C ILE A 156 10.82 -11.57 -1.47
N TRP A 157 11.44 -10.43 -1.86
CA TRP A 157 11.03 -9.58 -3.00
C TRP A 157 12.17 -9.46 -4.01
N PRO A 158 12.42 -10.50 -4.79
CA PRO A 158 13.52 -10.53 -5.76
C PRO A 158 13.31 -9.59 -6.94
N CYS A 159 12.08 -9.17 -7.20
CA CYS A 159 11.71 -8.44 -8.41
C CYS A 159 10.99 -7.12 -8.11
N TRP A 160 11.05 -6.22 -9.09
CA TRP A 160 10.17 -5.07 -9.18
C TRP A 160 9.27 -5.17 -10.40
N LYS A 161 8.08 -4.59 -10.27
CA LYS A 161 7.16 -4.32 -11.37
C LYS A 161 7.17 -2.83 -11.67
N PHE A 162 7.40 -2.47 -12.94
CA PHE A 162 7.38 -1.08 -13.36
C PHE A 162 5.94 -0.59 -13.50
N VAL A 163 5.58 0.52 -12.86
CA VAL A 163 4.20 1.00 -12.76
C VAL A 163 4.07 2.50 -13.01
N ARG A 164 2.87 2.92 -13.44
CA ARG A 164 2.48 4.33 -13.52
C ARG A 164 1.86 4.73 -12.18
N VAL A 165 2.54 5.60 -11.42
CA VAL A 165 2.07 6.05 -10.09
C VAL A 165 1.25 7.33 -10.15
N ARG A 166 1.45 8.16 -11.20
CA ARG A 166 0.63 9.34 -11.48
C ARG A 166 0.50 9.61 -12.99
N PRO A 167 -0.61 10.21 -13.43
CA PRO A 167 -0.76 10.59 -14.84
C PRO A 167 0.25 11.67 -15.24
N VAL A 168 0.68 11.65 -16.50
CA VAL A 168 1.54 12.65 -17.11
C VAL A 168 1.02 13.03 -18.49
N MET A 169 1.21 14.30 -18.88
CA MET A 169 0.69 14.80 -20.15
C MET A 169 1.40 14.21 -21.38
N SER A 170 2.68 13.90 -21.25
CA SER A 170 3.51 13.36 -22.35
C SER A 170 4.29 12.14 -21.86
N PRO A 171 3.68 10.95 -21.86
CA PRO A 171 4.34 9.71 -21.47
C PRO A 171 5.51 9.40 -22.42
N ARG A 172 6.61 8.88 -21.85
CA ARG A 172 7.73 8.41 -22.68
C ARG A 172 7.38 7.05 -23.30
N PRO A 173 7.51 6.87 -24.64
CA PRO A 173 7.12 5.61 -25.29
C PRO A 173 7.79 4.36 -24.69
N TYR A 174 9.07 4.46 -24.34
CA TYR A 174 9.80 3.34 -23.73
C TYR A 174 9.35 3.02 -22.29
N HIS A 175 8.81 4.00 -21.54
CA HIS A 175 8.16 3.72 -20.27
C HIS A 175 6.81 3.04 -20.45
N GLU A 176 6.01 3.49 -21.43
CA GLU A 176 4.73 2.85 -21.73
C GLU A 176 4.92 1.38 -22.12
N ALA A 177 5.93 1.08 -22.93
CA ALA A 177 6.27 -0.29 -23.34
C ALA A 177 6.75 -1.17 -22.16
N ALA A 178 7.26 -0.56 -21.09
CA ALA A 178 7.77 -1.27 -19.92
C ALA A 178 6.71 -1.42 -18.80
N LEU A 179 5.57 -0.72 -18.87
CA LEU A 179 4.55 -0.79 -17.83
C LEU A 179 4.06 -2.22 -17.62
N GLY A 180 3.99 -2.62 -16.36
CA GLY A 180 3.56 -3.95 -15.97
C GLY A 180 4.64 -5.03 -16.06
N GLN A 181 5.80 -4.76 -16.65
CA GLN A 181 6.89 -5.74 -16.70
C GLN A 181 7.44 -5.99 -15.30
N ILE A 182 7.65 -7.26 -15.00
CA ILE A 182 8.27 -7.75 -13.76
C ILE A 182 9.68 -8.18 -14.09
N ARG A 183 10.67 -7.60 -13.40
CA ARG A 183 12.09 -7.88 -13.60
C ARG A 183 12.81 -8.04 -12.27
N ARG A 184 13.88 -8.82 -12.28
CA ARG A 184 14.78 -8.97 -11.14
C ARG A 184 15.32 -7.60 -10.70
N LYS A 185 15.49 -7.40 -9.40
CA LYS A 185 16.07 -6.15 -8.88
C LYS A 185 17.51 -5.95 -9.33
N ASP A 186 18.25 -7.02 -9.59
CA ASP A 186 19.63 -7.00 -10.10
C ASP A 186 19.73 -7.00 -11.65
N ASP A 187 18.62 -6.85 -12.38
CA ASP A 187 18.60 -6.66 -13.84
C ASP A 187 18.94 -5.19 -14.18
N LEU A 188 20.22 -4.85 -14.00
CA LEU A 188 20.71 -3.47 -14.16
C LEU A 188 20.48 -2.94 -15.57
N ASP A 189 20.68 -3.75 -16.59
CA ASP A 189 20.53 -3.32 -17.99
C ASP A 189 19.11 -2.84 -18.26
N PHE A 190 18.12 -3.56 -17.75
CA PHE A 190 16.72 -3.16 -17.85
C PHE A 190 16.45 -1.85 -17.10
N TRP A 191 16.82 -1.78 -15.82
CA TRP A 191 16.51 -0.62 -14.97
C TRP A 191 17.21 0.64 -15.43
N LEU A 192 18.49 0.56 -15.85
CA LEU A 192 19.23 1.68 -16.39
C LEU A 192 18.65 2.15 -17.73
N SER A 193 18.16 1.25 -18.57
CA SER A 193 17.52 1.60 -19.86
C SER A 193 16.28 2.46 -19.68
N LEU A 194 15.57 2.30 -18.56
CA LEU A 194 14.40 3.10 -18.20
C LEU A 194 14.77 4.44 -17.57
N ASN A 195 15.93 4.54 -16.93
CA ASN A 195 16.36 5.76 -16.22
C ASN A 195 17.46 6.52 -16.99
N ARG A 196 17.18 6.90 -18.22
CA ARG A 196 18.16 7.56 -19.13
C ARG A 196 18.60 8.93 -18.63
N ASP A 197 17.75 9.63 -17.86
CA ASP A 197 18.08 10.95 -17.35
C ASP A 197 19.10 10.89 -16.20
N PHE A 198 19.04 9.86 -15.35
CA PHE A 198 19.87 9.74 -14.15
C PHE A 198 20.82 8.54 -14.16
N ASN A 199 20.55 7.53 -14.99
CA ASN A 199 21.34 6.30 -15.14
C ASN A 199 21.61 5.58 -13.81
N VAL A 200 20.55 5.45 -13.01
CA VAL A 200 20.55 4.74 -11.72
C VAL A 200 19.40 3.74 -11.70
N PRO A 201 19.52 2.62 -10.98
CA PRO A 201 18.48 1.59 -10.93
C PRO A 201 17.35 1.89 -9.94
N TRP A 202 17.12 3.16 -9.62
CA TRP A 202 16.04 3.63 -8.76
C TRP A 202 15.39 4.89 -9.32
N GLY A 203 14.25 5.27 -8.78
CA GLY A 203 13.52 6.47 -9.19
C GLY A 203 14.19 7.79 -8.76
N PRO A 204 13.66 8.92 -9.23
CA PRO A 204 12.62 9.02 -10.26
C PRO A 204 13.13 8.54 -11.63
N TRP A 205 12.24 7.95 -12.41
CA TRP A 205 12.55 7.36 -13.72
C TRP A 205 12.62 8.44 -14.81
N GLY A 206 13.39 9.48 -14.55
CA GLY A 206 13.52 10.68 -15.38
C GLY A 206 12.65 11.83 -14.87
N PHE A 207 12.99 13.06 -15.31
CA PHE A 207 12.30 14.27 -14.94
C PHE A 207 10.80 14.17 -15.22
N ASN A 208 9.98 14.34 -14.18
CA ASN A 208 8.51 14.32 -14.28
C ASN A 208 7.92 13.06 -14.94
N SER A 209 8.54 11.89 -14.75
CA SER A 209 8.12 10.66 -15.46
C SER A 209 6.77 10.11 -14.97
N GLY A 210 6.40 10.32 -13.72
CA GLY A 210 5.20 9.75 -13.11
C GLY A 210 5.21 8.22 -13.00
N CYS A 211 6.37 7.58 -13.14
CA CYS A 211 6.56 6.14 -13.00
C CYS A 211 7.21 5.80 -11.65
N GLY A 212 6.98 4.58 -11.21
CA GLY A 212 7.54 3.99 -10.00
C GLY A 212 7.75 2.51 -10.13
N THR A 213 8.15 1.87 -9.05
CA THR A 213 8.25 0.42 -8.96
C THR A 213 7.42 -0.11 -7.81
N GLU A 214 6.87 -1.31 -7.96
CA GLU A 214 6.24 -2.09 -6.90
C GLU A 214 7.08 -3.33 -6.63
N ASP A 215 7.30 -3.65 -5.36
CA ASP A 215 7.95 -4.90 -4.97
C ASP A 215 7.07 -6.08 -5.36
N VAL A 216 7.68 -7.08 -5.97
CA VAL A 216 7.04 -8.33 -6.39
C VAL A 216 7.61 -9.46 -5.56
N ASP A 217 6.75 -10.20 -4.90
CA ASP A 217 7.17 -11.35 -4.11
C ASP A 217 7.67 -12.51 -4.98
N ARG A 218 8.40 -13.42 -4.35
CA ARG A 218 9.00 -14.56 -5.05
C ARG A 218 7.97 -15.41 -5.79
N ALA A 219 6.82 -15.64 -5.19
CA ALA A 219 5.79 -16.48 -5.81
C ALA A 219 5.14 -15.81 -7.04
N GLU A 220 4.87 -14.50 -6.97
CA GLU A 220 4.39 -13.73 -8.12
C GLU A 220 5.46 -13.64 -9.23
N ALA A 221 6.73 -13.45 -8.84
CA ALA A 221 7.85 -13.38 -9.79
C ALA A 221 8.09 -14.73 -10.50
N GLU A 222 7.97 -15.86 -9.81
CA GLU A 222 8.03 -17.21 -10.38
C GLU A 222 6.84 -17.47 -11.31
N ALA A 223 5.64 -17.11 -10.89
CA ALA A 223 4.43 -17.28 -11.69
C ALA A 223 4.47 -16.45 -12.99
N ALA A 224 5.12 -15.27 -12.93
CA ALA A 224 5.34 -14.40 -14.09
C ALA A 224 6.52 -14.85 -14.96
N GLY A 225 7.28 -15.86 -14.54
CA GLY A 225 8.47 -16.32 -15.25
C GLY A 225 9.67 -15.38 -15.16
N ALA A 226 9.65 -14.42 -14.26
CA ALA A 226 10.74 -13.45 -14.07
C ALA A 226 11.94 -14.04 -13.34
N ILE A 227 11.71 -15.06 -12.50
CA ILE A 227 12.74 -15.85 -11.82
C ILE A 227 12.36 -17.34 -11.80
N LYS A 228 13.34 -18.21 -11.58
CA LYS A 228 13.15 -19.62 -11.26
C LYS A 228 13.18 -19.83 -9.73
N PRO A 229 12.62 -20.92 -9.20
CA PRO A 229 12.65 -21.20 -7.75
C PRO A 229 14.06 -21.24 -7.15
N SER A 230 15.06 -21.64 -7.95
CA SER A 230 16.47 -21.73 -7.53
C SER A 230 17.24 -20.41 -7.65
N ASP A 231 16.66 -19.39 -8.28
CA ASP A 231 17.36 -18.15 -8.55
C ASP A 231 17.54 -17.33 -7.26
N LYS A 232 18.76 -16.84 -7.06
CA LYS A 232 19.08 -15.88 -6.02
C LYS A 232 19.36 -14.52 -6.67
N VAL A 233 18.63 -13.50 -6.25
CA VAL A 233 18.90 -12.11 -6.62
C VAL A 233 19.95 -11.58 -5.66
N LYS A 234 21.00 -11.00 -6.22
CA LYS A 234 22.12 -10.48 -5.43
C LYS A 234 21.95 -9.00 -5.13
N PRO A 235 22.42 -8.52 -3.97
CA PRO A 235 22.51 -7.08 -3.74
C PRO A 235 23.32 -6.43 -4.86
N ILE A 236 22.79 -5.35 -5.41
CA ILE A 236 23.57 -4.46 -6.26
C ILE A 236 24.66 -3.86 -5.39
N VAL A 237 25.92 -3.95 -5.84
CA VAL A 237 27.13 -3.67 -5.09
C VAL A 237 27.00 -2.43 -4.20
N LYS A 238 27.48 -2.51 -2.96
CA LYS A 238 27.41 -1.50 -1.91
C LYS A 238 27.87 -0.10 -2.32
N ASP A 239 28.79 -0.03 -3.25
CA ASP A 239 29.25 1.19 -3.88
C ASP A 239 28.92 1.13 -5.36
N PHE A 240 27.73 1.61 -5.71
CA PHE A 240 27.27 1.69 -7.09
C PHE A 240 28.24 2.47 -7.99
N ASN A 241 29.10 3.29 -7.39
CA ASN A 241 30.08 4.09 -8.09
C ASN A 241 31.50 3.46 -8.08
N ASP A 242 31.68 2.31 -7.42
CA ASP A 242 32.99 1.64 -7.38
C ASP A 242 33.35 1.18 -8.80
N ARG A 243 34.51 1.65 -9.28
CA ARG A 243 35.02 1.38 -10.61
C ARG A 243 34.16 1.89 -11.78
N LEU A 244 33.28 2.84 -11.53
CA LEU A 244 32.49 3.43 -12.59
C LEU A 244 33.41 4.17 -13.57
N GLN A 245 33.38 3.74 -14.84
CA GLN A 245 34.11 4.36 -15.92
C GLN A 245 33.17 4.72 -17.04
N GLN A 246 33.34 5.89 -17.62
CA GLN A 246 32.57 6.30 -18.79
C GLN A 246 33.46 6.98 -19.82
N SER A 247 33.18 6.70 -21.11
CA SER A 247 33.84 7.41 -22.22
C SER A 247 33.47 8.89 -22.17
N VAL A 248 34.48 9.72 -22.36
CA VAL A 248 34.36 11.17 -22.56
C VAL A 248 34.94 11.58 -23.91
N ALA A 249 35.18 10.59 -24.82
CA ALA A 249 35.77 10.81 -26.14
C ALA A 249 34.97 11.83 -26.96
N ASP A 250 33.64 11.73 -26.91
CA ASP A 250 32.73 12.56 -27.71
C ASP A 250 32.38 13.91 -27.03
N LEU A 251 32.97 14.18 -25.84
CA LEU A 251 32.72 15.45 -25.13
C LEU A 251 33.66 16.54 -25.60
N GLY A 252 33.12 17.71 -25.92
CA GLY A 252 33.88 18.90 -26.25
C GLY A 252 34.85 19.32 -25.13
N PRO A 253 35.94 20.06 -25.46
CA PRO A 253 36.95 20.50 -24.52
C PRO A 253 36.38 21.29 -23.33
N ASP A 254 35.34 22.06 -23.58
CA ASP A 254 34.69 22.89 -22.54
C ASP A 254 33.97 22.03 -21.49
N VAL A 255 33.29 20.98 -21.92
CA VAL A 255 32.61 20.03 -21.04
C VAL A 255 33.64 19.23 -20.23
N ARG A 256 34.70 18.76 -20.85
CA ARG A 256 35.81 18.06 -20.15
C ARG A 256 36.48 18.98 -19.11
N SER A 257 36.74 20.25 -19.47
CA SER A 257 37.29 21.25 -18.57
C SER A 257 36.34 21.58 -17.42
N TRP A 258 35.06 21.64 -17.70
CA TRP A 258 34.02 21.84 -16.68
C TRP A 258 33.97 20.67 -15.69
N ILE A 259 33.94 19.42 -16.15
CA ILE A 259 33.98 18.20 -15.32
C ILE A 259 35.18 18.26 -14.38
N LYS A 260 36.36 18.58 -14.91
CA LYS A 260 37.61 18.66 -14.14
C LYS A 260 37.57 19.76 -13.08
N ARG A 261 37.03 20.94 -13.39
CA ARG A 261 36.95 22.05 -12.44
C ARG A 261 35.93 21.83 -11.34
N GLN A 262 34.76 21.29 -11.68
CA GLN A 262 33.62 21.19 -10.74
C GLN A 262 33.62 19.90 -9.92
N LEU A 263 34.19 18.81 -10.46
CA LEU A 263 34.12 17.48 -9.89
C LEU A 263 35.49 16.84 -9.72
N GLY A 264 36.58 17.64 -9.77
CA GLY A 264 37.95 17.20 -9.86
C GLY A 264 38.37 16.14 -8.84
N ASP A 265 37.92 16.26 -7.60
CA ASP A 265 38.23 15.29 -6.55
C ASP A 265 37.42 14.00 -6.65
N MET A 266 36.26 14.05 -7.30
CA MET A 266 35.37 12.91 -7.48
C MET A 266 35.60 12.17 -8.79
N VAL A 267 36.23 12.79 -9.78
CA VAL A 267 36.43 12.21 -11.10
C VAL A 267 37.82 12.53 -11.63
N THR A 268 38.56 11.49 -12.02
CA THR A 268 39.79 11.62 -12.76
C THR A 268 39.55 11.31 -14.22
N ILE A 269 40.03 12.19 -15.13
CA ILE A 269 39.99 11.97 -16.56
C ILE A 269 41.36 11.47 -17.01
N HIS A 270 41.39 10.22 -17.52
CA HIS A 270 42.55 9.60 -18.16
C HIS A 270 42.25 9.38 -19.62
N GLY A 271 42.87 10.18 -20.49
CA GLY A 271 42.59 10.13 -21.95
C GLY A 271 41.09 10.37 -22.22
N ASP A 272 40.43 9.40 -22.83
CA ASP A 272 39.02 9.43 -23.18
C ASP A 272 38.11 8.76 -22.13
N LYS A 273 38.61 8.51 -20.95
CA LYS A 273 37.82 7.89 -19.86
C LYS A 273 37.76 8.78 -18.64
N ALA A 274 36.56 9.05 -18.17
CA ALA A 274 36.31 9.57 -16.83
C ALA A 274 36.14 8.39 -15.86
N ILE A 275 36.93 8.39 -14.78
CA ILE A 275 36.93 7.37 -13.73
C ILE A 275 36.43 8.03 -12.46
N TYR A 276 35.44 7.43 -11.82
CA TYR A 276 34.96 7.89 -10.54
C TYR A 276 35.98 7.56 -9.44
N ASN A 277 36.38 8.59 -8.72
CA ASN A 277 37.26 8.45 -7.55
C ASN A 277 36.38 8.28 -6.33
N LYS A 278 36.56 7.18 -5.62
CA LYS A 278 35.96 7.05 -4.30
C LYS A 278 36.49 8.19 -3.43
N PRO A 279 35.64 9.01 -2.79
CA PRO A 279 36.11 9.99 -1.83
C PRO A 279 36.97 9.27 -0.78
N ALA A 280 38.15 9.80 -0.48
CA ALA A 280 38.94 9.28 0.63
C ALA A 280 38.05 9.26 1.87
N PRO A 281 38.00 8.16 2.62
CA PRO A 281 37.21 8.13 3.85
C PRO A 281 37.70 9.29 4.72
N SER A 282 36.75 10.10 5.20
CA SER A 282 37.10 11.15 6.18
C SER A 282 37.87 10.51 7.31
N THR A 283 39.01 11.11 7.69
CA THR A 283 40.05 10.56 8.58
C THR A 283 39.58 10.24 10.02
N THR A 284 38.30 9.96 10.21
CA THR A 284 37.70 9.56 11.49
C THR A 284 37.19 8.12 11.53
N SER A 285 37.45 7.27 10.53
CA SER A 285 37.05 5.87 10.59
C SER A 285 38.09 4.89 10.06
N ARG A 286 38.67 4.15 10.98
CA ARG A 286 39.32 2.84 10.99
C ARG A 286 40.04 2.32 9.73
N PRO A 287 41.25 1.72 9.93
CA PRO A 287 42.10 1.19 8.85
C PRO A 287 41.50 -0.04 8.19
N ASP A 288 41.86 -0.20 6.92
CA ASP A 288 41.47 -1.26 5.99
C ASP A 288 41.60 -2.67 6.59
N ALA A 289 40.47 -3.31 6.82
CA ALA A 289 40.43 -4.75 6.87
C ALA A 289 39.81 -5.21 5.54
N VAL A 290 40.44 -6.18 4.85
CA VAL A 290 39.84 -7.06 3.86
C VAL A 290 38.41 -7.32 4.29
N PRO A 291 37.35 -7.24 3.42
CA PRO A 291 36.00 -7.53 3.85
C PRO A 291 35.94 -8.97 4.34
N ALA A 292 36.17 -9.16 5.64
CA ALA A 292 35.70 -10.36 6.30
C ALA A 292 34.20 -10.47 6.00
N ALA A 293 33.73 -11.66 5.71
CA ALA A 293 32.30 -11.95 5.62
C ALA A 293 31.60 -11.17 6.74
N ARG A 294 30.58 -10.38 6.41
CA ARG A 294 29.86 -9.59 7.41
C ARG A 294 29.59 -10.48 8.61
N PRO A 295 29.97 -10.09 9.82
CA PRO A 295 29.57 -10.85 10.98
C PRO A 295 28.06 -11.01 10.92
N ALA A 296 27.59 -12.23 11.14
CA ALA A 296 26.15 -12.51 11.20
C ALA A 296 25.51 -11.47 12.12
N LYS A 297 24.40 -10.88 11.68
CA LYS A 297 23.67 -9.88 12.48
C LYS A 297 23.44 -10.44 13.88
N THR A 298 23.70 -9.65 14.91
CA THR A 298 23.39 -10.08 16.28
C THR A 298 21.87 -10.27 16.41
N PRO A 299 21.41 -11.14 17.31
CA PRO A 299 19.97 -11.31 17.55
C PRO A 299 19.25 -9.98 17.81
N GLU A 300 19.93 -9.03 18.46
CA GLU A 300 19.40 -7.69 18.72
C GLU A 300 19.26 -6.86 17.43
N GLN A 301 20.23 -6.91 16.53
CA GLN A 301 20.17 -6.23 15.23
C GLN A 301 19.06 -6.82 14.33
N VAL A 302 18.89 -8.14 14.37
CA VAL A 302 17.77 -8.82 13.67
C VAL A 302 16.43 -8.36 14.25
N ARG A 303 16.31 -8.28 15.59
CA ARG A 303 15.09 -7.82 16.26
C ARG A 303 14.78 -6.35 15.91
N GLN A 304 15.76 -5.47 15.93
CA GLN A 304 15.59 -4.05 15.57
C GLN A 304 15.20 -3.87 14.10
N GLN A 305 15.84 -4.61 13.20
CA GLN A 305 15.47 -4.59 11.78
C GLN A 305 14.04 -5.07 11.56
N ARG A 306 13.66 -6.17 12.20
CA ARG A 306 12.30 -6.72 12.14
C ARG A 306 11.27 -5.72 12.67
N GLN A 307 11.57 -5.04 13.77
CA GLN A 307 10.71 -4.00 14.32
C GLN A 307 10.53 -2.85 13.34
N ARG A 308 11.62 -2.34 12.73
CA ARG A 308 11.56 -1.28 11.72
C ARG A 308 10.71 -1.67 10.51
N ILE A 309 10.87 -2.88 10.01
CA ILE A 309 10.06 -3.40 8.89
C ILE A 309 8.57 -3.48 9.32
N GLY A 310 8.32 -3.97 10.53
CA GLY A 310 6.97 -4.02 11.11
C GLY A 310 6.32 -2.64 11.18
N ASP A 311 7.03 -1.64 11.69
CA ASP A 311 6.53 -0.27 11.81
C ASP A 311 6.13 0.30 10.45
N LYS A 312 6.95 0.07 9.42
CA LYS A 312 6.65 0.50 8.05
C LYS A 312 5.43 -0.21 7.46
N ILE A 313 5.30 -1.51 7.70
CA ILE A 313 4.13 -2.27 7.25
C ILE A 313 2.87 -1.75 7.93
N ALA A 314 2.88 -1.54 9.25
CA ALA A 314 1.75 -1.00 9.99
C ALA A 314 1.31 0.37 9.46
N ALA A 315 2.25 1.30 9.29
CA ALA A 315 1.96 2.62 8.75
C ALA A 315 1.38 2.57 7.32
N ARG A 316 1.84 1.64 6.49
CA ARG A 316 1.30 1.42 5.14
C ARG A 316 -0.11 0.86 5.18
N GLN A 317 -0.36 -0.13 6.01
CA GLN A 317 -1.67 -0.76 6.16
C GLN A 317 -2.71 0.22 6.71
N GLN A 318 -2.33 1.10 7.64
CA GLN A 318 -3.20 2.18 8.11
C GLN A 318 -3.59 3.14 6.98
N ARG A 319 -2.63 3.54 6.14
CA ARG A 319 -2.92 4.37 4.96
C ARG A 319 -3.85 3.67 3.98
N GLN A 320 -3.59 2.41 3.67
CA GLN A 320 -4.45 1.61 2.78
C GLN A 320 -5.87 1.49 3.33
N ALA A 321 -6.02 1.37 4.65
CA ALA A 321 -7.33 1.35 5.30
C ALA A 321 -8.05 2.71 5.18
N ALA A 322 -7.33 3.80 5.43
CA ALA A 322 -7.86 5.16 5.26
C ALA A 322 -8.26 5.45 3.81
N ASP A 323 -7.45 5.01 2.83
CA ASP A 323 -7.78 5.14 1.40
C ASP A 323 -9.06 4.38 1.04
N ARG A 324 -9.24 3.15 1.56
CA ARG A 324 -10.47 2.38 1.36
C ARG A 324 -11.70 3.10 1.95
N GLU A 325 -11.57 3.64 3.15
CA GLU A 325 -12.64 4.41 3.78
C GLU A 325 -13.01 5.66 2.95
N GLN A 326 -12.02 6.37 2.42
CA GLN A 326 -12.24 7.53 1.56
C GLN A 326 -12.92 7.14 0.23
N ILE A 327 -12.52 6.03 -0.38
CA ILE A 327 -13.16 5.50 -1.59
C ILE A 327 -14.63 5.20 -1.31
N ALA A 328 -14.90 4.46 -0.25
CA ALA A 328 -16.26 4.11 0.13
C ALA A 328 -17.11 5.36 0.43
N ARG A 329 -16.59 6.30 1.24
CA ARG A 329 -17.28 7.55 1.57
C ARG A 329 -17.62 8.34 0.32
N ARG A 330 -16.64 8.60 -0.55
CA ARG A 330 -16.86 9.35 -1.79
C ARG A 330 -17.93 8.73 -2.68
N LEU A 331 -17.92 7.41 -2.84
CA LEU A 331 -18.90 6.71 -3.69
C LEU A 331 -20.30 6.68 -3.06
N TRP A 332 -20.38 6.62 -1.74
CA TRP A 332 -21.67 6.74 -1.04
C TRP A 332 -22.22 8.17 -1.06
N ASP A 333 -21.37 9.18 -0.97
CA ASP A 333 -21.79 10.59 -1.10
C ASP A 333 -22.30 10.88 -2.51
N ASP A 334 -21.61 10.40 -3.55
CA ASP A 334 -22.07 10.51 -4.94
C ASP A 334 -23.40 9.75 -5.15
N PHE A 335 -23.52 8.55 -4.59
CA PHE A 335 -24.77 7.79 -4.60
C PHE A 335 -25.92 8.58 -3.94
N ALA A 336 -25.69 9.16 -2.76
CA ALA A 336 -26.70 9.94 -2.05
C ALA A 336 -27.12 11.17 -2.85
N GLN A 337 -26.17 11.92 -3.41
CA GLN A 337 -26.46 13.07 -4.27
C GLN A 337 -27.31 12.69 -5.49
N ARG A 338 -26.94 11.61 -6.18
CA ARG A 338 -27.70 11.14 -7.35
C ARG A 338 -29.09 10.66 -6.97
N ARG A 339 -29.24 9.94 -5.85
CA ARG A 339 -30.52 9.52 -5.30
C ARG A 339 -31.41 10.72 -5.02
N ASP A 340 -30.90 11.69 -4.28
CA ASP A 340 -31.65 12.86 -3.86
C ASP A 340 -32.09 13.70 -5.06
N ALA A 341 -31.19 13.88 -6.04
CA ALA A 341 -31.52 14.56 -7.30
C ALA A 341 -32.61 13.82 -8.12
N ALA A 342 -32.56 12.49 -8.14
CA ALA A 342 -33.55 11.66 -8.87
C ALA A 342 -34.92 11.63 -8.18
N LEU A 343 -34.95 11.59 -6.85
CA LEU A 343 -36.20 11.46 -6.09
C LEU A 343 -36.87 12.79 -5.73
N ALA A 344 -36.12 13.91 -5.66
CA ALA A 344 -36.68 15.20 -5.29
C ALA A 344 -37.90 15.63 -6.14
N PRO A 345 -37.84 15.60 -7.48
CA PRO A 345 -39.00 16.00 -8.30
C PRO A 345 -40.21 15.08 -8.12
N LEU A 346 -39.98 13.78 -7.86
CA LEU A 346 -41.04 12.82 -7.60
C LEU A 346 -41.66 13.02 -6.21
N MET A 347 -40.85 13.34 -5.24
CA MET A 347 -41.29 13.68 -3.88
C MET A 347 -42.14 14.97 -3.88
N ASP A 348 -41.73 16.00 -4.63
CA ASP A 348 -42.49 17.24 -4.74
C ASP A 348 -43.83 17.01 -5.44
N ARG A 349 -43.84 16.19 -6.50
CA ARG A 349 -45.09 15.77 -7.17
C ARG A 349 -46.00 15.01 -6.21
N LEU A 350 -45.45 14.11 -5.40
CA LEU A 350 -46.21 13.36 -4.39
C LEU A 350 -46.78 14.29 -3.32
N LYS A 351 -45.99 15.23 -2.78
CA LYS A 351 -46.44 16.21 -1.79
C LYS A 351 -47.57 17.08 -2.34
N ASN A 352 -47.43 17.58 -3.58
CA ASN A 352 -48.46 18.41 -4.21
C ASN A 352 -49.76 17.63 -4.45
N ALA A 353 -49.69 16.40 -4.93
CA ALA A 353 -50.85 15.54 -5.12
C ALA A 353 -51.55 15.18 -3.79
N ALA A 354 -50.75 14.91 -2.73
CA ALA A 354 -51.27 14.67 -1.39
C ALA A 354 -51.99 15.90 -0.82
N ALA A 355 -51.43 17.09 -0.98
CA ALA A 355 -52.05 18.35 -0.54
C ALA A 355 -53.37 18.61 -1.28
N ALA A 356 -53.42 18.41 -2.60
CA ALA A 356 -54.65 18.54 -3.38
C ALA A 356 -55.74 17.54 -2.91
N PHE A 357 -55.36 16.30 -2.63
CA PHE A 357 -56.30 15.31 -2.09
C PHE A 357 -56.79 15.63 -0.68
N GLN A 358 -55.94 16.24 0.15
CA GLN A 358 -56.37 16.72 1.47
C GLN A 358 -57.34 17.88 1.41
N GLN A 359 -57.15 18.80 0.45
CA GLN A 359 -58.04 19.95 0.24
C GLN A 359 -59.40 19.53 -0.35
N ALA A 360 -59.41 18.64 -1.33
CA ALA A 360 -60.63 18.15 -1.98
C ALA A 360 -60.52 16.63 -2.20
N LYS A 361 -61.29 15.86 -1.44
CA LYS A 361 -61.29 14.40 -1.47
C LYS A 361 -62.07 13.84 -2.67
N THR A 362 -61.76 14.31 -3.87
CA THR A 362 -62.40 13.81 -5.11
C THR A 362 -61.73 12.54 -5.62
N PRO A 363 -62.42 11.71 -6.41
CA PRO A 363 -61.84 10.53 -7.03
C PRO A 363 -60.61 10.84 -7.89
N GLU A 364 -60.62 11.95 -8.63
CA GLU A 364 -59.54 12.42 -9.51
C GLU A 364 -58.26 12.74 -8.70
N ASN A 365 -58.42 13.48 -7.59
CA ASN A 365 -57.32 13.81 -6.70
C ASN A 365 -56.74 12.57 -6.01
N ARG A 366 -57.59 11.61 -5.67
CA ARG A 366 -57.15 10.30 -5.14
C ARG A 366 -56.32 9.51 -6.16
N ILE A 367 -56.77 9.46 -7.42
CA ILE A 367 -56.05 8.77 -8.51
C ILE A 367 -54.69 9.45 -8.73
N ALA A 368 -54.65 10.79 -8.78
CA ALA A 368 -53.44 11.53 -8.97
C ALA A 368 -52.43 11.31 -7.82
N TRP A 369 -52.88 11.27 -6.57
CA TRP A 369 -52.06 10.96 -5.42
C TRP A 369 -51.49 9.54 -5.47
N MET A 370 -52.35 8.54 -5.76
CA MET A 370 -51.91 7.14 -5.88
C MET A 370 -50.87 6.97 -7.01
N ALA A 371 -51.12 7.58 -8.18
CA ALA A 371 -50.16 7.54 -9.29
C ALA A 371 -48.82 8.20 -8.94
N ALA A 372 -48.82 9.32 -8.20
CA ALA A 372 -47.61 9.95 -7.74
C ALA A 372 -46.85 9.10 -6.70
N TYR A 373 -47.59 8.44 -5.80
CA TYR A 373 -47.03 7.51 -4.82
C TYR A 373 -46.38 6.29 -5.49
N ASP A 374 -47.09 5.67 -6.44
CA ASP A 374 -46.57 4.50 -7.16
C ASP A 374 -45.30 4.86 -7.97
N ALA A 375 -45.29 6.04 -8.60
CA ALA A 375 -44.13 6.52 -9.34
C ALA A 375 -42.93 6.76 -8.42
N PHE A 376 -43.15 7.39 -7.27
CA PHE A 376 -42.08 7.60 -6.27
C PHE A 376 -41.57 6.28 -5.72
N LYS A 377 -42.48 5.37 -5.35
CA LYS A 377 -42.10 4.05 -4.81
C LYS A 377 -41.28 3.24 -5.82
N ALA A 378 -41.74 3.14 -7.07
CA ALA A 378 -41.04 2.42 -8.12
C ALA A 378 -39.63 2.99 -8.39
N ALA A 379 -39.49 4.33 -8.34
CA ALA A 379 -38.19 4.98 -8.50
C ALA A 379 -37.28 4.74 -7.29
N SER A 380 -37.82 4.75 -6.06
CA SER A 380 -37.04 4.58 -4.83
C SER A 380 -36.48 3.16 -4.67
N GLU A 381 -37.16 2.13 -5.17
CA GLU A 381 -36.76 0.72 -5.04
C GLU A 381 -35.32 0.45 -5.57
N SER A 382 -34.88 1.15 -6.62
CA SER A 382 -33.53 1.00 -7.16
C SER A 382 -32.44 1.52 -6.23
N TRP A 383 -32.78 2.46 -5.33
CA TRP A 383 -31.88 3.12 -4.40
C TRP A 383 -31.89 2.51 -2.99
N GLU A 384 -32.84 1.65 -2.69
CA GLU A 384 -32.93 0.97 -1.40
C GLU A 384 -31.90 -0.18 -1.28
N PRO A 385 -31.56 -0.61 -0.06
CA PRO A 385 -30.73 -1.79 0.15
C PRO A 385 -31.25 -3.00 -0.62
N GLY A 386 -30.44 -3.55 -1.52
CA GLY A 386 -30.83 -4.62 -2.44
C GLY A 386 -31.32 -4.16 -3.82
N GLY A 387 -31.55 -2.87 -4.04
CA GLY A 387 -31.88 -2.29 -5.33
C GLY A 387 -30.70 -2.30 -6.32
N MET A 388 -31.01 -2.10 -7.58
CA MET A 388 -30.00 -2.21 -8.66
C MET A 388 -28.89 -1.19 -8.52
N LEU A 389 -29.19 0.09 -8.25
CA LEU A 389 -28.20 1.16 -8.12
C LEU A 389 -27.40 1.01 -6.83
N TYR A 390 -28.03 0.59 -5.74
CA TYR A 390 -27.34 0.26 -4.49
C TYR A 390 -26.29 -0.86 -4.70
N LYS A 391 -26.68 -1.95 -5.36
CA LYS A 391 -25.78 -3.06 -5.71
C LYS A 391 -24.64 -2.64 -6.63
N ALA A 392 -24.91 -1.78 -7.61
CA ALA A 392 -23.90 -1.24 -8.51
C ALA A 392 -22.87 -0.41 -7.76
N THR A 393 -23.31 0.41 -6.81
CA THR A 393 -22.39 1.21 -5.96
C THR A 393 -21.51 0.32 -5.09
N ILE A 394 -22.06 -0.69 -4.42
CA ILE A 394 -21.28 -1.66 -3.66
C ILE A 394 -20.24 -2.36 -4.55
N LYS A 395 -20.63 -2.81 -5.74
CA LYS A 395 -19.72 -3.47 -6.68
C LYS A 395 -18.58 -2.55 -7.11
N GLU A 396 -18.85 -1.26 -7.31
CA GLU A 396 -17.83 -0.28 -7.67
C GLU A 396 -16.87 0.01 -6.50
N ILE A 397 -17.39 0.13 -5.27
CA ILE A 397 -16.57 0.24 -4.06
C ILE A 397 -15.61 -0.96 -3.98
N GLN A 398 -16.15 -2.18 -4.05
CA GLN A 398 -15.36 -3.41 -3.99
C GLN A 398 -14.30 -3.49 -5.09
N ARG A 399 -14.63 -3.02 -6.30
CA ARG A 399 -13.67 -2.98 -7.42
C ARG A 399 -12.51 -2.02 -7.16
N GLN A 400 -12.80 -0.83 -6.61
CA GLN A 400 -11.75 0.16 -6.29
C GLN A 400 -10.90 -0.27 -5.08
N GLU A 401 -11.51 -0.92 -4.10
CA GLU A 401 -10.81 -1.42 -2.92
C GLU A 401 -9.93 -2.65 -3.19
N ALA A 402 -10.25 -3.44 -4.23
CA ALA A 402 -9.59 -4.72 -4.48
C ALA A 402 -8.05 -4.61 -4.61
N GLN A 403 -7.56 -3.56 -5.25
CA GLN A 403 -6.12 -3.32 -5.36
C GLN A 403 -5.48 -2.98 -4.00
N SER A 404 -6.18 -2.19 -3.19
CA SER A 404 -5.73 -1.85 -1.84
C SER A 404 -5.67 -3.09 -0.96
N TRP A 405 -6.68 -3.97 -1.01
CA TRP A 405 -6.68 -5.24 -0.29
C TRP A 405 -5.54 -6.16 -0.72
N THR A 406 -5.27 -6.26 -2.03
CA THR A 406 -4.14 -7.05 -2.54
C THR A 406 -2.80 -6.57 -1.95
N ARG A 407 -2.61 -5.24 -1.84
CA ARG A 407 -1.41 -4.67 -1.20
C ARG A 407 -1.36 -4.99 0.30
N THR A 408 -2.49 -4.83 1.00
CA THR A 408 -2.59 -5.15 2.44
C THR A 408 -2.19 -6.59 2.72
N TYR A 409 -2.72 -7.57 1.97
CA TYR A 409 -2.37 -8.97 2.17
C TYR A 409 -0.90 -9.27 1.82
N ARG A 410 -0.35 -8.62 0.80
CA ARG A 410 1.07 -8.72 0.47
C ARG A 410 1.94 -8.26 1.62
N ASP A 411 1.65 -7.09 2.19
CA ASP A 411 2.38 -6.55 3.34
C ASP A 411 2.25 -7.44 4.58
N SER A 412 1.08 -8.04 4.79
CA SER A 412 0.86 -9.01 5.87
C SER A 412 1.70 -10.27 5.68
N MET A 413 1.68 -10.86 4.48
CA MET A 413 2.51 -12.03 4.17
C MET A 413 4.00 -11.73 4.36
N ARG A 414 4.42 -10.51 4.06
CA ARG A 414 5.76 -10.03 4.31
C ARG A 414 6.13 -10.13 5.79
N PHE A 415 5.33 -9.53 6.63
CA PHE A 415 5.56 -9.55 8.08
C PHE A 415 5.52 -10.97 8.64
N LEU A 416 4.53 -11.75 8.23
CA LEU A 416 4.37 -13.15 8.67
C LEU A 416 5.54 -14.03 8.20
N GLY A 417 6.13 -13.75 7.04
CA GLY A 417 7.35 -14.41 6.56
C GLY A 417 8.55 -14.13 7.48
N LEU A 418 8.74 -12.87 7.88
CA LEU A 418 9.76 -12.51 8.88
C LEU A 418 9.48 -13.13 10.25
N ASP A 419 8.22 -13.45 10.57
CA ASP A 419 7.82 -14.15 11.79
C ASP A 419 7.92 -15.68 11.68
N GLY A 420 8.41 -16.19 10.55
CA GLY A 420 8.56 -17.63 10.29
C GLY A 420 7.25 -18.37 10.13
N MET A 421 6.15 -17.66 9.84
CA MET A 421 4.81 -18.25 9.69
C MET A 421 4.48 -18.63 8.25
N VAL A 422 5.16 -18.06 7.26
CA VAL A 422 4.85 -18.35 5.84
C VAL A 422 5.45 -19.68 5.44
N ILE A 423 4.59 -20.57 5.01
CA ILE A 423 4.95 -21.92 4.55
C ILE A 423 5.45 -21.83 3.10
N PRO A 424 6.64 -22.35 2.78
CA PRO A 424 7.13 -22.45 1.42
C PRO A 424 6.11 -23.13 0.48
N ARG A 425 6.02 -22.68 -0.76
CA ARG A 425 4.96 -23.06 -1.70
C ARG A 425 4.89 -24.58 -1.93
N ASP A 426 6.05 -25.21 -2.02
CA ASP A 426 6.22 -26.66 -2.17
C ASP A 426 5.78 -27.48 -0.95
N LYS A 427 5.66 -26.84 0.21
CA LYS A 427 5.25 -27.47 1.49
C LYS A 427 3.83 -27.14 1.91
N ARG A 428 3.11 -26.32 1.13
CA ARG A 428 1.73 -25.94 1.44
C ARG A 428 0.78 -27.11 1.24
N GLY A 429 -0.15 -27.25 2.18
CA GLY A 429 -1.22 -28.24 2.06
C GLY A 429 -2.17 -27.96 0.89
N THR A 430 -2.96 -28.96 0.55
CA THR A 430 -4.02 -28.86 -0.45
C THR A 430 -5.37 -29.00 0.22
N VAL A 431 -6.36 -28.26 -0.28
CA VAL A 431 -7.76 -28.37 0.11
C VAL A 431 -8.54 -28.80 -1.14
N ALA A 432 -9.19 -29.93 -1.11
CA ALA A 432 -10.03 -30.38 -2.23
C ALA A 432 -11.31 -29.55 -2.26
N VAL A 433 -11.39 -28.60 -3.20
CA VAL A 433 -12.53 -27.68 -3.32
C VAL A 433 -13.58 -28.26 -4.24
N SER A 434 -14.84 -28.28 -3.79
CA SER A 434 -16.01 -28.64 -4.58
C SER A 434 -17.05 -27.54 -4.56
N MET A 435 -17.81 -27.40 -5.65
CA MET A 435 -18.97 -26.51 -5.67
C MET A 435 -20.18 -27.22 -5.09
N VAL A 436 -20.83 -26.54 -4.17
CA VAL A 436 -22.08 -27.04 -3.54
C VAL A 436 -23.17 -25.96 -3.57
N LYS A 437 -24.40 -26.37 -3.36
CA LYS A 437 -25.54 -25.48 -3.11
C LYS A 437 -26.06 -25.79 -1.70
N ILE A 438 -26.10 -24.78 -0.86
CA ILE A 438 -26.73 -24.83 0.47
C ILE A 438 -28.06 -24.10 0.34
N ASP A 439 -29.17 -24.84 0.43
CA ASP A 439 -30.53 -24.29 0.29
C ASP A 439 -31.01 -23.57 1.58
N ALA A 440 -32.23 -23.06 1.57
CA ALA A 440 -32.83 -22.37 2.71
C ALA A 440 -33.13 -23.30 3.91
N ARG A 441 -33.14 -24.61 3.68
CA ARG A 441 -33.32 -25.66 4.72
C ARG A 441 -31.98 -26.25 5.16
N TYR A 442 -30.88 -25.65 4.74
CA TYR A 442 -29.52 -26.12 5.00
C TYR A 442 -29.16 -27.49 4.40
N ASN A 443 -29.87 -27.95 3.37
CA ASN A 443 -29.45 -29.13 2.62
C ASN A 443 -28.26 -28.77 1.73
N ILE A 444 -27.26 -29.66 1.71
CA ILE A 444 -26.05 -29.51 0.90
C ILE A 444 -26.16 -30.47 -0.29
N VAL A 445 -26.19 -29.92 -1.49
CA VAL A 445 -26.25 -30.72 -2.72
C VAL A 445 -25.09 -30.34 -3.65
N PRO A 446 -24.50 -31.29 -4.40
CA PRO A 446 -23.47 -30.98 -5.38
C PRO A 446 -23.95 -29.96 -6.41
N ALA A 447 -23.08 -29.04 -6.80
CA ALA A 447 -23.34 -28.07 -7.86
C ALA A 447 -22.36 -28.27 -9.03
N LYS A 448 -22.74 -27.74 -10.20
CA LYS A 448 -21.87 -27.80 -11.38
C LYS A 448 -20.54 -27.10 -11.08
N PRO A 449 -19.40 -27.67 -11.51
CA PRO A 449 -18.10 -27.03 -11.37
C PRO A 449 -18.12 -25.61 -11.93
N LYS A 450 -17.59 -24.66 -11.16
CA LYS A 450 -17.46 -23.26 -11.55
C LYS A 450 -16.05 -22.80 -11.21
N LYS A 451 -15.48 -21.93 -12.05
CA LYS A 451 -14.21 -21.27 -11.72
C LYS A 451 -14.43 -20.41 -10.48
N LEU A 452 -13.55 -20.54 -9.51
CA LEU A 452 -13.56 -19.67 -8.31
C LEU A 452 -13.35 -18.22 -8.71
N SER A 453 -13.98 -17.30 -8.00
CA SER A 453 -13.67 -15.89 -8.16
C SER A 453 -12.24 -15.61 -7.67
N PRO A 454 -11.56 -14.58 -8.20
CA PRO A 454 -10.21 -14.23 -7.77
C PRO A 454 -10.09 -14.05 -6.25
N ASN A 455 -11.06 -13.41 -5.60
CA ASN A 455 -11.06 -13.23 -4.15
C ASN A 455 -11.15 -14.54 -3.37
N VAL A 456 -12.01 -15.46 -3.83
CA VAL A 456 -12.13 -16.79 -3.19
C VAL A 456 -10.82 -17.56 -3.32
N GLN A 457 -10.22 -17.55 -4.51
CA GLN A 457 -8.93 -18.20 -4.75
C GLN A 457 -7.84 -17.56 -3.88
N GLN A 458 -7.76 -16.25 -3.82
CA GLN A 458 -6.78 -15.54 -3.00
C GLN A 458 -6.95 -15.84 -1.51
N GLY A 459 -8.19 -15.88 -0.98
CA GLY A 459 -8.44 -16.23 0.42
C GLY A 459 -7.96 -17.64 0.78
N LEU A 460 -8.22 -18.61 -0.11
CA LEU A 460 -7.71 -19.98 0.05
C LEU A 460 -6.18 -20.03 0.04
N ASP A 461 -5.55 -19.30 -0.89
CA ASP A 461 -4.09 -19.28 -1.03
C ASP A 461 -3.41 -18.61 0.16
N LEU A 462 -4.01 -17.55 0.72
CA LEU A 462 -3.52 -16.89 1.94
C LEU A 462 -3.55 -17.83 3.14
N VAL A 463 -4.66 -18.55 3.36
CA VAL A 463 -4.76 -19.53 4.47
C VAL A 463 -3.75 -20.65 4.29
N ARG A 464 -3.64 -21.23 3.10
CA ARG A 464 -2.66 -22.28 2.78
C ARG A 464 -1.21 -21.81 2.95
N ALA A 465 -0.97 -20.52 2.90
CA ALA A 465 0.37 -19.96 3.08
C ALA A 465 0.78 -19.83 4.56
N VAL A 466 -0.16 -19.87 5.50
CA VAL A 466 0.12 -19.66 6.94
C VAL A 466 -0.34 -20.80 7.84
N VAL A 467 -1.13 -21.73 7.33
CA VAL A 467 -1.68 -22.86 8.10
C VAL A 467 -0.95 -24.14 7.76
N ALA A 468 -0.49 -24.85 8.78
CA ALA A 468 0.16 -26.16 8.63
C ALA A 468 -0.73 -27.13 7.84
N PRO A 469 -0.17 -27.95 6.94
CA PRO A 469 -0.93 -28.81 6.03
C PRO A 469 -1.90 -29.76 6.72
N ASP A 470 -1.54 -30.27 7.87
CA ASP A 470 -2.31 -31.21 8.69
C ASP A 470 -3.51 -30.56 9.41
N LYS A 471 -3.54 -29.24 9.47
CA LYS A 471 -4.62 -28.45 10.09
C LYS A 471 -5.62 -27.89 9.09
N LEU A 472 -5.31 -27.99 7.79
CA LEU A 472 -6.25 -27.62 6.75
C LEU A 472 -7.39 -28.65 6.64
N PRO A 473 -8.62 -28.23 6.34
CA PRO A 473 -9.68 -29.20 6.05
C PRO A 473 -9.32 -29.99 4.78
N PRO A 474 -9.48 -31.32 4.79
CA PRO A 474 -9.14 -32.15 3.62
C PRO A 474 -10.00 -31.83 2.41
N SER A 475 -11.23 -31.39 2.64
CA SER A 475 -12.17 -30.95 1.60
C SER A 475 -13.00 -29.76 2.05
N LEU A 476 -13.42 -28.94 1.10
CA LEU A 476 -14.23 -27.74 1.32
C LEU A 476 -15.28 -27.62 0.22
N GLY A 477 -16.54 -27.66 0.59
CA GLY A 477 -17.63 -27.29 -0.30
C GLY A 477 -17.84 -25.77 -0.28
N ILE A 478 -17.96 -25.15 -1.46
CA ILE A 478 -18.16 -23.71 -1.56
C ILE A 478 -19.47 -23.42 -2.29
N HIS A 479 -20.35 -22.69 -1.62
CA HIS A 479 -21.55 -22.11 -2.20
C HIS A 479 -21.33 -20.62 -2.48
N ILE A 480 -21.22 -20.24 -3.75
CA ILE A 480 -21.03 -18.83 -4.15
C ILE A 480 -22.39 -18.21 -4.50
N LEU A 481 -22.76 -17.17 -3.75
CA LEU A 481 -23.91 -16.34 -4.02
C LEU A 481 -23.54 -15.18 -4.96
N GLN A 482 -24.46 -14.82 -5.85
CA GLN A 482 -24.33 -13.62 -6.70
C GLN A 482 -24.75 -12.34 -5.95
N ASP A 483 -25.42 -12.49 -4.81
CA ASP A 483 -25.90 -11.38 -3.99
C ASP A 483 -24.88 -11.03 -2.91
N SER A 484 -24.52 -9.74 -2.83
CA SER A 484 -23.58 -9.20 -1.83
C SER A 484 -24.23 -8.92 -0.48
N SER A 485 -25.55 -8.97 -0.37
CA SER A 485 -26.29 -8.65 0.87
C SER A 485 -26.33 -9.80 1.87
N THR A 486 -26.00 -11.02 1.44
CA THR A 486 -26.05 -12.20 2.31
C THR A 486 -24.75 -12.32 3.10
N ARG A 487 -24.89 -12.41 4.44
CA ARG A 487 -23.76 -12.71 5.33
C ARG A 487 -23.13 -14.05 4.96
N ALA A 488 -21.81 -14.08 4.94
CA ALA A 488 -21.04 -15.31 4.83
C ALA A 488 -21.27 -16.20 6.07
N PHE A 489 -21.22 -17.51 5.89
CA PHE A 489 -21.24 -18.46 7.01
C PHE A 489 -20.68 -19.82 6.62
N GLN A 490 -20.20 -20.54 7.61
CA GLN A 490 -19.79 -21.94 7.50
C GLN A 490 -20.95 -22.85 7.98
N TYR A 491 -21.12 -24.00 7.34
CA TYR A 491 -22.05 -25.05 7.74
C TYR A 491 -21.55 -26.44 7.38
N LEU A 492 -21.38 -27.31 8.37
CA LEU A 492 -20.89 -28.69 8.22
C LEU A 492 -19.64 -28.81 7.32
N GLY A 493 -18.61 -28.01 7.59
CA GLY A 493 -17.37 -28.00 6.84
C GLY A 493 -17.45 -27.33 5.46
N ASN A 494 -18.60 -26.75 5.10
CA ASN A 494 -18.79 -26.03 3.84
C ASN A 494 -18.97 -24.54 4.11
N ILE A 495 -18.58 -23.68 3.16
CA ILE A 495 -18.75 -22.23 3.27
C ILE A 495 -19.76 -21.71 2.27
N LYS A 496 -20.54 -20.72 2.70
CA LYS A 496 -21.45 -19.97 1.85
C LYS A 496 -21.02 -18.51 1.84
N VAL A 497 -20.63 -18.02 0.69
CA VAL A 497 -20.01 -16.70 0.54
C VAL A 497 -20.57 -15.98 -0.66
N SER A 498 -20.52 -14.64 -0.62
CA SER A 498 -20.77 -13.82 -1.80
C SER A 498 -19.61 -13.95 -2.81
N SER A 499 -19.91 -13.83 -4.10
CA SER A 499 -18.88 -13.73 -5.15
C SER A 499 -17.95 -12.54 -4.98
N SER A 500 -18.38 -11.52 -4.22
CA SER A 500 -17.65 -10.30 -3.90
C SER A 500 -17.02 -10.30 -2.49
N ALA A 501 -17.13 -11.40 -1.74
CA ALA A 501 -16.52 -11.50 -0.41
C ALA A 501 -15.01 -11.23 -0.49
N SER A 502 -14.49 -10.51 0.50
CA SER A 502 -13.05 -10.23 0.59
C SER A 502 -12.26 -11.51 0.84
N PRO A 503 -10.98 -11.59 0.44
CA PRO A 503 -10.13 -12.71 0.81
C PRO A 503 -10.05 -12.95 2.32
N GLY A 504 -10.09 -11.89 3.14
CA GLY A 504 -10.17 -12.00 4.60
C GLY A 504 -11.45 -12.68 5.08
N THR A 505 -12.60 -12.39 4.47
CA THR A 505 -13.88 -13.08 4.76
C THR A 505 -13.79 -14.57 4.39
N ILE A 506 -13.17 -14.91 3.27
CA ILE A 506 -12.97 -16.31 2.88
C ILE A 506 -12.07 -17.04 3.90
N ALA A 507 -11.00 -16.40 4.34
CA ALA A 507 -10.10 -16.93 5.37
C ALA A 507 -10.83 -17.12 6.71
N HIS A 508 -11.69 -16.20 7.09
CA HIS A 508 -12.55 -16.28 8.27
C HIS A 508 -13.46 -17.51 8.25
N GLU A 509 -14.20 -17.71 7.16
CA GLU A 509 -15.11 -18.87 7.03
C GLU A 509 -14.34 -20.20 6.91
N LEU A 510 -13.15 -20.19 6.30
CA LEU A 510 -12.28 -21.34 6.24
C LEU A 510 -11.77 -21.74 7.64
N ALA A 511 -11.50 -20.76 8.51
CA ALA A 511 -11.13 -21.04 9.90
C ALA A 511 -12.25 -21.79 10.66
N HIS A 512 -13.50 -21.43 10.46
CA HIS A 512 -14.62 -22.20 11.01
C HIS A 512 -14.69 -23.62 10.43
N ALA A 513 -14.36 -23.81 9.15
CA ALA A 513 -14.25 -25.15 8.58
C ALA A 513 -13.09 -25.95 9.20
N MET A 514 -11.98 -25.31 9.56
CA MET A 514 -10.89 -25.94 10.32
C MET A 514 -11.36 -26.36 11.73
N GLU A 515 -12.05 -25.50 12.48
CA GLU A 515 -12.61 -25.88 13.79
C GLU A 515 -13.60 -27.05 13.68
N HIS A 516 -14.37 -27.11 12.60
CA HIS A 516 -15.29 -28.23 12.35
C HIS A 516 -14.57 -29.55 12.09
N THR A 517 -13.48 -29.53 11.34
CA THR A 517 -12.70 -30.73 11.01
C THR A 517 -11.69 -31.14 12.08
N HIS A 518 -11.31 -30.19 12.95
CA HIS A 518 -10.34 -30.37 14.03
C HIS A 518 -10.92 -29.93 15.38
N PRO A 519 -11.72 -30.77 16.05
CA PRO A 519 -12.39 -30.42 17.32
C PRO A 519 -11.43 -29.96 18.43
N ASP A 520 -10.16 -30.35 18.37
CA ASP A 520 -9.14 -29.90 19.32
C ASP A 520 -8.85 -28.41 19.18
N ILE A 521 -8.86 -27.88 17.96
CA ILE A 521 -8.70 -26.44 17.69
C ILE A 521 -9.88 -25.68 18.32
N LEU A 522 -11.11 -26.16 18.12
CA LEU A 522 -12.29 -25.56 18.73
C LEU A 522 -12.21 -25.59 20.27
N ARG A 523 -11.80 -26.72 20.87
CA ARG A 523 -11.63 -26.82 22.33
C ARG A 523 -10.60 -25.82 22.85
N GLN A 524 -9.47 -25.66 22.16
CA GLN A 524 -8.44 -24.70 22.54
C GLN A 524 -8.93 -23.25 22.37
N SER A 525 -9.65 -22.94 21.28
CA SER A 525 -10.29 -21.65 21.06
C SER A 525 -11.31 -21.32 22.17
N ALA A 526 -12.13 -22.31 22.55
CA ALA A 526 -13.08 -22.17 23.65
C ALA A 526 -12.39 -21.93 25.00
N ALA A 527 -11.32 -22.67 25.27
CA ALA A 527 -10.52 -22.48 26.48
C ALA A 527 -9.93 -21.06 26.55
N PHE A 528 -9.34 -20.60 25.45
CA PHE A 528 -8.78 -19.26 25.36
C PHE A 528 -9.85 -18.17 25.57
N LEU A 529 -11.04 -18.34 24.97
CA LEU A 529 -12.16 -17.43 25.15
C LEU A 529 -12.61 -17.40 26.63
N TYR A 530 -12.76 -18.55 27.28
CA TYR A 530 -13.13 -18.64 28.67
C TYR A 530 -12.13 -17.97 29.61
N ASP A 531 -10.85 -18.35 29.47
CA ASP A 531 -9.78 -17.86 30.34
C ASP A 531 -9.63 -16.33 30.21
N ARG A 532 -9.81 -15.79 29.02
CA ARG A 532 -9.71 -14.35 28.76
C ARG A 532 -10.97 -13.57 29.16
N GLY A 533 -12.14 -14.13 28.95
CA GLY A 533 -13.43 -13.53 29.30
C GLY A 533 -13.86 -13.74 30.75
N GLN A 534 -12.98 -14.31 31.57
CA GLN A 534 -13.32 -14.62 32.97
C GLN A 534 -13.69 -13.37 33.78
N GLY A 535 -14.86 -13.39 34.37
CA GLY A 535 -15.40 -12.26 35.15
C GLY A 535 -16.18 -11.22 34.34
N GLU A 536 -16.23 -11.36 33.03
CA GLU A 536 -17.03 -10.47 32.18
C GLU A 536 -18.50 -10.91 32.10
N GLN A 537 -19.40 -9.93 32.10
CA GLN A 537 -20.83 -10.15 31.85
C GLN A 537 -21.10 -10.04 30.35
N PRO A 538 -21.77 -11.01 29.72
CA PRO A 538 -22.05 -10.94 28.31
C PRO A 538 -23.01 -9.80 27.96
N LYS A 539 -22.71 -9.12 26.85
CA LYS A 539 -23.55 -8.06 26.29
C LYS A 539 -24.17 -8.50 24.96
N ARG A 540 -25.30 -7.92 24.62
CA ARG A 540 -25.98 -8.22 23.36
C ARG A 540 -25.30 -7.50 22.19
N LEU A 541 -24.90 -8.22 21.14
CA LEU A 541 -24.32 -7.63 19.94
C LEU A 541 -25.26 -6.60 19.28
N LYS A 542 -26.56 -6.83 19.30
CA LYS A 542 -27.55 -5.87 18.80
C LYS A 542 -27.59 -4.56 19.58
N SER A 543 -27.30 -4.58 20.88
CA SER A 543 -27.20 -3.36 21.71
C SER A 543 -25.93 -2.57 21.43
N LEU A 544 -24.82 -3.27 21.12
CA LEU A 544 -23.54 -2.65 20.75
C LEU A 544 -23.55 -2.08 19.34
N PHE A 545 -24.26 -2.75 18.42
CA PHE A 545 -24.36 -2.39 17.01
C PHE A 545 -25.80 -2.34 16.54
N PRO A 546 -26.57 -1.29 16.92
CA PRO A 546 -28.01 -1.21 16.59
C PRO A 546 -28.33 -1.25 15.10
N ALA A 547 -27.43 -0.70 14.26
CA ALA A 547 -27.57 -0.67 12.79
C ALA A 547 -27.27 -2.01 12.12
N SER A 548 -26.61 -2.96 12.80
CA SER A 548 -26.22 -4.25 12.23
C SER A 548 -27.33 -5.30 12.32
N ASN A 549 -27.29 -6.31 11.45
CA ASN A 549 -28.28 -7.38 11.38
C ASN A 549 -28.03 -8.51 12.40
N TYR A 550 -27.62 -8.17 13.64
CA TYR A 550 -27.51 -9.15 14.71
C TYR A 550 -28.87 -9.54 15.25
N ARG A 551 -29.02 -10.83 15.60
CA ARG A 551 -30.24 -11.32 16.27
C ARG A 551 -30.23 -10.91 17.75
N PRO A 552 -31.41 -10.73 18.38
CA PRO A 552 -31.48 -10.29 19.77
C PRO A 552 -30.77 -11.20 20.79
N GLN A 553 -30.64 -12.49 20.47
CA GLN A 553 -30.02 -13.50 21.34
C GLN A 553 -28.49 -13.62 21.16
N GLU A 554 -27.90 -12.95 20.16
CA GLU A 554 -26.45 -12.99 19.97
C GLU A 554 -25.76 -12.15 21.05
N ILE A 555 -24.89 -12.81 21.84
CA ILE A 555 -24.17 -12.22 22.95
C ILE A 555 -22.66 -12.37 22.78
N THR A 556 -21.88 -11.48 23.39
CA THR A 556 -20.43 -11.45 23.34
C THR A 556 -19.83 -11.04 24.68
N LEU A 557 -18.62 -11.51 24.96
CA LEU A 557 -17.72 -10.94 25.97
C LEU A 557 -16.85 -9.90 25.27
N GLU A 558 -16.92 -8.61 25.64
CA GLU A 558 -16.45 -7.56 24.74
C GLU A 558 -15.22 -6.79 25.19
N ASP A 559 -15.09 -6.59 26.51
CA ASP A 559 -14.24 -5.52 27.02
C ASP A 559 -12.76 -5.71 26.69
N LYS A 560 -12.22 -6.90 26.92
CA LYS A 560 -10.80 -7.17 26.69
C LYS A 560 -10.39 -7.22 25.21
N TRP A 561 -11.35 -7.41 24.31
CA TRP A 561 -11.07 -7.39 22.88
C TRP A 561 -10.98 -5.97 22.33
N ALA A 562 -11.92 -5.11 22.76
CA ALA A 562 -11.96 -3.71 22.36
C ALA A 562 -10.75 -2.92 22.88
N GLU A 563 -10.35 -3.12 24.13
CA GLU A 563 -9.20 -2.47 24.75
C GLU A 563 -7.88 -2.75 24.02
N LYS A 564 -7.78 -3.92 23.38
CA LYS A 564 -6.59 -4.34 22.63
C LYS A 564 -6.70 -4.13 21.11
N GLY A 565 -7.57 -3.22 20.68
CA GLY A 565 -7.77 -2.89 19.26
C GLY A 565 -8.38 -4.03 18.44
N GLY A 566 -9.01 -5.02 19.10
CA GLY A 566 -9.77 -6.09 18.46
C GLY A 566 -11.24 -5.71 18.29
N HIS A 567 -11.97 -6.52 17.54
CA HIS A 567 -13.40 -6.37 17.39
C HIS A 567 -14.13 -7.19 18.46
N VAL A 568 -15.13 -6.61 19.12
CA VAL A 568 -15.91 -7.26 20.18
C VAL A 568 -16.62 -8.54 19.71
N TYR A 569 -16.85 -8.69 18.42
CA TYR A 569 -17.37 -9.90 17.81
C TYR A 569 -16.47 -11.13 18.05
N THR A 570 -15.19 -10.94 18.30
CA THR A 570 -14.24 -12.00 18.67
C THR A 570 -14.68 -12.77 19.90
N GLY A 571 -15.30 -12.08 20.86
CA GLY A 571 -15.83 -12.68 22.09
C GLY A 571 -17.23 -13.29 21.96
N LYS A 572 -17.78 -13.43 20.76
CA LYS A 572 -19.13 -13.98 20.55
C LYS A 572 -19.26 -15.39 21.11
N LEU A 573 -20.34 -15.60 21.86
CA LEU A 573 -20.61 -16.86 22.56
C LEU A 573 -21.56 -17.74 21.76
N TYR A 574 -21.07 -18.92 21.40
CA TYR A 574 -21.86 -20.01 20.83
C TYR A 574 -22.05 -21.15 21.85
N CYS A 575 -22.36 -20.76 23.10
CA CYS A 575 -22.53 -21.67 24.23
C CYS A 575 -23.98 -21.63 24.72
N PRO A 576 -24.83 -22.63 24.37
CA PRO A 576 -26.18 -22.70 24.86
C PRO A 576 -26.21 -22.78 26.39
N GLY A 577 -27.03 -21.96 27.01
CA GLY A 577 -27.17 -21.93 28.48
C GLY A 577 -25.99 -21.29 29.20
N TYR A 578 -25.13 -20.52 28.53
CA TYR A 578 -24.04 -19.79 29.16
C TYR A 578 -24.54 -18.91 30.29
N ASN A 579 -23.87 -19.00 31.44
CA ASN A 579 -23.97 -18.05 32.53
C ASN A 579 -22.56 -17.80 33.12
N ALA A 580 -22.37 -16.67 33.79
CA ALA A 580 -21.06 -16.24 34.30
C ALA A 580 -20.46 -17.14 35.38
N SER A 581 -21.26 -18.05 35.97
CA SER A 581 -20.81 -19.02 36.98
C SER A 581 -20.49 -20.39 36.38
N MET A 582 -20.62 -20.55 35.05
CA MET A 582 -20.30 -21.81 34.36
C MET A 582 -18.82 -22.14 34.53
N GLY A 583 -18.54 -23.36 34.98
CA GLY A 583 -17.15 -23.84 35.12
C GLY A 583 -16.45 -24.00 33.77
N ARG A 584 -15.11 -23.89 33.75
CA ARG A 584 -14.28 -23.92 32.55
C ARG A 584 -14.53 -25.16 31.68
N GLU A 585 -14.48 -26.35 32.25
CA GLU A 585 -14.66 -27.62 31.49
C GLU A 585 -16.09 -27.76 30.94
N GLN A 586 -17.09 -27.29 31.70
CA GLN A 586 -18.47 -27.26 31.24
C GLN A 586 -18.63 -26.29 30.07
N PHE A 587 -18.00 -25.12 30.14
CA PHE A 587 -18.00 -24.16 29.03
C PHE A 587 -17.38 -24.77 27.79
N ILE A 588 -16.14 -25.29 27.89
CA ILE A 588 -15.41 -25.87 26.75
C ILE A 588 -16.21 -26.99 26.08
N SER A 589 -16.87 -27.84 26.87
CA SER A 589 -17.67 -28.94 26.32
C SER A 589 -19.00 -28.49 25.72
N SER A 590 -19.51 -27.30 26.08
CA SER A 590 -20.77 -26.75 25.61
C SER A 590 -20.64 -25.82 24.39
N VAL A 591 -19.42 -25.33 24.09
CA VAL A 591 -19.18 -24.45 22.94
C VAL A 591 -19.29 -25.21 21.62
N ARG A 592 -20.09 -24.68 20.70
CA ARG A 592 -20.37 -25.29 19.38
C ARG A 592 -19.60 -24.66 18.23
N ALA A 593 -19.13 -23.44 18.40
CA ALA A 593 -18.30 -22.67 17.47
C ALA A 593 -17.61 -21.55 18.23
N SER A 594 -16.57 -20.97 17.69
CA SER A 594 -15.93 -19.77 18.24
C SER A 594 -15.58 -18.77 17.14
N GLU A 595 -15.41 -17.51 17.52
CA GLU A 595 -14.85 -16.48 16.60
C GLU A 595 -13.35 -16.26 16.87
N ILE A 596 -12.76 -17.04 17.76
CA ILE A 596 -11.35 -16.86 18.16
C ILE A 596 -10.41 -17.12 16.98
N LEU A 597 -10.52 -18.33 16.38
CA LEU A 597 -9.65 -18.69 15.27
C LEU A 597 -9.95 -17.84 14.03
N SER A 598 -11.24 -17.66 13.70
CA SER A 598 -11.68 -16.94 12.50
C SER A 598 -11.27 -15.46 12.51
N MET A 599 -11.56 -14.75 13.61
CA MET A 599 -11.15 -13.36 13.78
C MET A 599 -9.64 -13.22 13.92
N GLY A 600 -8.98 -14.19 14.57
CA GLY A 600 -7.53 -14.22 14.71
C GLY A 600 -6.81 -14.37 13.36
N ILE A 601 -7.22 -15.30 12.52
CA ILE A 601 -6.68 -15.47 11.16
C ILE A 601 -6.94 -14.23 10.31
N GLN A 602 -8.18 -13.72 10.32
CA GLN A 602 -8.52 -12.53 9.57
C GLN A 602 -7.63 -11.33 9.99
N ARG A 603 -7.49 -11.08 11.28
CA ARG A 603 -6.66 -10.00 11.82
C ARG A 603 -5.18 -10.20 11.49
N MET A 604 -4.70 -11.44 11.51
CA MET A 604 -3.34 -11.80 11.12
C MET A 604 -3.07 -11.54 9.63
N LEU A 605 -4.05 -11.70 8.76
CA LEU A 605 -3.93 -11.41 7.34
C LEU A 605 -4.13 -9.94 7.00
N GLU A 606 -4.89 -9.19 7.77
CA GLU A 606 -5.24 -7.79 7.49
C GLU A 606 -4.35 -6.77 8.18
N SER A 607 -3.88 -7.05 9.41
CA SER A 607 -3.08 -6.12 10.23
C SER A 607 -2.17 -6.85 11.24
N PRO A 608 -1.26 -7.74 10.80
CA PRO A 608 -0.49 -8.61 11.69
C PRO A 608 0.43 -7.84 12.65
N VAL A 609 0.98 -6.71 12.23
CA VAL A 609 1.88 -5.89 13.05
C VAL A 609 1.14 -5.27 14.22
N GLU A 610 0.00 -4.65 13.96
CA GLU A 610 -0.86 -4.08 15.01
C GLU A 610 -1.42 -5.19 15.90
N PHE A 611 -1.78 -6.32 15.33
CA PHE A 611 -2.24 -7.47 16.09
C PHE A 611 -1.18 -7.96 17.05
N GLN A 612 0.06 -8.15 16.59
CA GLN A 612 1.17 -8.57 17.46
C GLN A 612 1.49 -7.55 18.54
N ARG A 613 1.39 -6.24 18.24
CA ARG A 613 1.71 -5.15 19.15
C ARG A 613 0.65 -4.96 20.23
N ASN A 614 -0.61 -4.90 19.81
CA ASN A 614 -1.71 -4.53 20.67
C ASN A 614 -2.24 -5.73 21.48
N ASP A 615 -2.10 -6.94 20.96
CA ASP A 615 -2.58 -8.17 21.56
C ASP A 615 -1.61 -9.34 21.35
N PRO A 616 -0.41 -9.27 21.94
CA PRO A 616 0.63 -10.29 21.74
C PRO A 616 0.21 -11.67 22.22
N GLU A 617 -0.58 -11.77 23.27
CA GLU A 617 -1.09 -13.04 23.81
C GLU A 617 -1.97 -13.74 22.77
N PHE A 618 -2.95 -13.05 22.23
CA PHE A 618 -3.84 -13.60 21.22
C PHE A 618 -3.11 -13.90 19.92
N TYR A 619 -2.19 -13.02 19.50
CA TYR A 619 -1.33 -13.27 18.33
C TYR A 619 -0.53 -14.57 18.48
N GLN A 620 0.12 -14.81 19.64
CA GLN A 620 0.89 -16.04 19.88
C GLN A 620 -0.02 -17.26 19.96
N PHE A 621 -1.21 -17.12 20.54
CA PHE A 621 -2.21 -18.20 20.54
C PHE A 621 -2.56 -18.60 19.11
N ILE A 622 -2.92 -17.64 18.25
CA ILE A 622 -3.24 -17.92 16.85
C ILE A 622 -2.04 -18.53 16.12
N LYS A 623 -0.86 -17.95 16.27
CA LYS A 623 0.38 -18.50 15.68
C LYS A 623 0.56 -19.97 16.02
N LYS A 624 0.35 -20.36 17.28
CA LYS A 624 0.41 -21.76 17.74
C LYS A 624 -0.68 -22.63 17.11
N GLN A 625 -1.89 -22.10 16.90
CA GLN A 625 -2.97 -22.84 16.26
C GLN A 625 -2.69 -23.14 14.78
N LEU A 626 -1.93 -22.27 14.11
CA LEU A 626 -1.66 -22.39 12.67
C LEU A 626 -0.40 -23.21 12.35
N SER A 627 0.55 -23.33 13.30
CA SER A 627 1.82 -24.07 13.13
C SER A 627 1.74 -25.57 13.36
#